data_9ae512e31ad5bc0440d80650647850c3
#
_entry.id   9ae512e31ad5bc0440d80650647850c3
#
_cell.length_a   1.000
_cell.length_b   1.000
_cell.length_c   1.000
_cell.angle_alpha   90.00
_cell.angle_beta   90.00
_cell.angle_gamma   90.00
#
_symmetry.space_group_name_H-M   'P 1'
#
loop_
_entity.id
_entity.type
_entity.pdbx_description
1 polymer ?
#
loop_
_entity_poly.entity_id
_entity_poly.type
_entity_poly.pdbx_seq_one_letter_code
_entity_poly.pdbx_strand_id
1 'polypeptide(L)'
;TSTQRDFRDPKVIWHEDTKKWIMVLAVGQEMEIYSSADLKNWTLESKFGEGQGAHGGVWECPDLLELPVEGTELKKWVLVCNLNPGGPFGGSATQYFVGTFDGKRFVNESPAVTKWMDWGKDHYATVTWSNAPAGRAIALAWMSNWQYANDVPTRQYRSANSVPRDLSLYTSEGETYVKVTPSPELLKLRDKGSKKRAFKVDRTYNLDKLLNDNSGTYEIEMTIKNKDADVIGFQLFNSKGEEVEMYYNLAEKTFTMDRTKSGEVSFSKDFPAVTVAPVEGGNEMKLRLFVDKSSIEAFGNDGRFAMTNLVFPSEP
;
A
#
# COMPACT_ATOMS: atom_id res chain seq x y z
N THR A 1 -4.43 -21.65 -26.19
CA THR A 1 -3.11 -21.43 -25.53
C THR A 1 -2.50 -20.15 -26.11
N SER A 2 -2.26 -19.16 -25.24
CA SER A 2 -1.58 -17.93 -25.64
C SER A 2 -0.13 -18.20 -26.03
N THR A 3 0.37 -17.49 -27.03
CA THR A 3 1.80 -17.45 -27.38
C THR A 3 2.54 -16.35 -26.61
N GLN A 4 1.82 -15.58 -25.79
CA GLN A 4 2.37 -14.51 -24.96
C GLN A 4 3.19 -15.11 -23.80
N ARG A 5 4.42 -14.63 -23.63
CA ARG A 5 5.34 -15.10 -22.60
C ARG A 5 4.80 -14.81 -21.18
N ASP A 6 4.25 -13.61 -20.95
CA ASP A 6 3.79 -13.12 -19.67
C ASP A 6 2.26 -13.15 -19.61
N PHE A 7 1.70 -14.36 -19.66
CA PHE A 7 0.26 -14.67 -19.61
C PHE A 7 -0.01 -15.47 -18.35
N ARG A 8 -0.45 -14.80 -17.25
CA ARG A 8 -0.51 -15.39 -15.91
C ARG A 8 -1.41 -14.65 -14.94
N ASP A 9 -1.50 -15.15 -13.71
CA ASP A 9 -2.10 -14.55 -12.53
C ASP A 9 -3.60 -14.26 -12.69
N PRO A 10 -4.45 -15.26 -12.96
CA PRO A 10 -5.87 -15.02 -13.13
C PRO A 10 -6.55 -14.68 -11.79
N LYS A 11 -7.36 -13.62 -11.79
CA LYS A 11 -8.37 -13.36 -10.75
C LYS A 11 -9.74 -13.64 -11.32
N VAL A 12 -10.54 -14.46 -10.65
CA VAL A 12 -11.90 -14.83 -11.06
C VAL A 12 -12.91 -14.35 -10.04
N ILE A 13 -13.92 -13.62 -10.50
CA ILE A 13 -15.02 -13.11 -9.68
C ILE A 13 -16.37 -13.44 -10.31
N TRP A 14 -17.42 -13.49 -9.51
CA TRP A 14 -18.80 -13.52 -9.98
C TRP A 14 -19.33 -12.11 -10.20
N HIS A 15 -19.84 -11.81 -11.38
CA HIS A 15 -20.46 -10.52 -11.70
C HIS A 15 -21.99 -10.65 -11.66
N GLU A 16 -22.59 -10.05 -10.64
CA GLU A 16 -23.99 -10.27 -10.31
C GLU A 16 -24.94 -9.79 -11.39
N ASP A 17 -24.68 -8.64 -12.02
CA ASP A 17 -25.58 -8.06 -13.01
C ASP A 17 -25.64 -8.87 -14.30
N THR A 18 -24.52 -9.40 -14.77
CA THR A 18 -24.46 -10.22 -16.00
C THR A 18 -24.67 -11.71 -15.76
N LYS A 19 -24.71 -12.16 -14.47
CA LYS A 19 -24.78 -13.59 -14.08
C LYS A 19 -23.69 -14.42 -14.78
N LYS A 20 -22.46 -13.90 -14.77
CA LYS A 20 -21.28 -14.53 -15.36
C LYS A 20 -20.08 -14.49 -14.44
N TRP A 21 -19.21 -15.43 -14.61
CA TRP A 21 -17.86 -15.39 -14.09
C TRP A 21 -17.00 -14.47 -14.96
N ILE A 22 -16.24 -13.61 -14.32
CA ILE A 22 -15.30 -12.73 -14.97
C ILE A 22 -13.90 -13.11 -14.51
N MET A 23 -12.98 -13.23 -15.46
CA MET A 23 -11.56 -13.45 -15.19
C MET A 23 -10.78 -12.28 -15.74
N VAL A 24 -9.97 -11.68 -14.88
CA VAL A 24 -8.96 -10.70 -15.28
C VAL A 24 -7.61 -11.39 -15.24
N LEU A 25 -6.84 -11.24 -16.31
CA LEU A 25 -5.58 -11.93 -16.53
C LEU A 25 -4.50 -10.95 -16.97
N ALA A 26 -3.30 -11.05 -16.38
CA ALA A 26 -2.15 -10.26 -16.78
C ALA A 26 -1.52 -10.79 -18.07
N VAL A 27 -1.28 -9.90 -19.04
CA VAL A 27 -0.70 -10.22 -20.34
C VAL A 27 0.33 -9.16 -20.75
N GLY A 28 1.56 -9.35 -20.33
CA GLY A 28 2.64 -8.37 -20.59
C GLY A 28 2.41 -7.05 -19.87
N GLN A 29 2.02 -5.99 -20.56
CA GLN A 29 1.70 -4.68 -19.98
C GLN A 29 0.23 -4.30 -20.20
N GLU A 30 -0.65 -5.29 -20.24
CA GLU A 30 -2.09 -5.11 -20.33
C GLU A 30 -2.82 -6.16 -19.49
N MET A 31 -4.09 -5.94 -19.24
CA MET A 31 -5.00 -6.91 -18.65
C MET A 31 -6.00 -7.37 -19.69
N GLU A 32 -6.21 -8.67 -19.82
CA GLU A 32 -7.30 -9.24 -20.60
C GLU A 32 -8.45 -9.61 -19.70
N ILE A 33 -9.67 -9.25 -20.12
CA ILE A 33 -10.91 -9.51 -19.39
C ILE A 33 -11.70 -10.54 -20.15
N TYR A 34 -12.01 -11.65 -19.48
CA TYR A 34 -12.77 -12.76 -20.02
C TYR A 34 -14.08 -12.95 -19.26
N SER A 35 -15.10 -13.47 -19.93
CA SER A 35 -16.34 -13.92 -19.30
C SER A 35 -16.61 -15.39 -19.55
N SER A 36 -17.30 -16.04 -18.61
CA SER A 36 -17.75 -17.43 -18.72
C SER A 36 -19.08 -17.64 -17.98
N ALA A 37 -19.94 -18.47 -18.54
CA ALA A 37 -21.15 -18.92 -17.86
C ALA A 37 -20.92 -20.17 -16.98
N ASP A 38 -19.85 -20.92 -17.22
CA ASP A 38 -19.66 -22.29 -16.70
C ASP A 38 -18.24 -22.56 -16.12
N LEU A 39 -17.37 -21.54 -16.08
CA LEU A 39 -15.96 -21.65 -15.66
C LEU A 39 -15.08 -22.56 -16.56
N LYS A 40 -15.63 -23.03 -17.66
CA LYS A 40 -14.93 -23.94 -18.61
C LYS A 40 -14.68 -23.26 -19.94
N ASN A 41 -15.70 -22.57 -20.44
CA ASN A 41 -15.65 -21.89 -21.73
C ASN A 41 -15.52 -20.38 -21.50
N TRP A 42 -14.38 -19.80 -21.89
CA TRP A 42 -14.06 -18.41 -21.67
C TRP A 42 -14.04 -17.64 -22.98
N THR A 43 -14.68 -16.47 -22.97
CA THR A 43 -14.68 -15.53 -24.09
C THR A 43 -13.90 -14.29 -23.70
N LEU A 44 -12.93 -13.89 -24.52
CA LEU A 44 -12.25 -12.59 -24.37
C LEU A 44 -13.24 -11.47 -24.71
N GLU A 45 -13.52 -10.63 -23.74
CA GLU A 45 -14.46 -9.50 -23.86
C GLU A 45 -13.72 -8.18 -24.20
N SER A 46 -12.63 -7.90 -23.53
CA SER A 46 -11.86 -6.67 -23.73
C SER A 46 -10.42 -6.76 -23.22
N LYS A 47 -9.64 -5.73 -23.56
CA LYS A 47 -8.31 -5.47 -23.03
C LYS A 47 -8.27 -4.11 -22.34
N PHE A 48 -7.38 -3.97 -21.36
CA PHE A 48 -7.15 -2.74 -20.62
C PHE A 48 -5.64 -2.54 -20.41
N GLY A 49 -5.15 -1.33 -20.59
CA GLY A 49 -3.75 -1.00 -20.29
C GLY A 49 -3.15 0.05 -21.22
N GLU A 50 -3.46 0.03 -22.50
CA GLU A 50 -2.89 0.98 -23.45
C GLU A 50 -3.17 2.43 -23.03
N GLY A 51 -2.09 3.20 -22.81
CA GLY A 51 -2.18 4.60 -22.37
C GLY A 51 -2.70 4.81 -20.96
N GLN A 52 -2.72 3.76 -20.10
CA GLN A 52 -3.24 3.81 -18.75
C GLN A 52 -2.16 3.50 -17.72
N GLY A 53 -1.96 4.38 -16.73
CA GLY A 53 -1.05 4.13 -15.62
C GLY A 53 0.43 4.02 -16.00
N ALA A 54 1.20 3.33 -15.17
CA ALA A 54 2.64 3.13 -15.35
C ALA A 54 2.93 1.87 -16.19
N HIS A 55 3.90 1.98 -17.11
CA HIS A 55 4.32 0.95 -18.07
C HIS A 55 5.83 0.65 -18.00
N GLY A 56 6.42 0.75 -16.81
CA GLY A 56 7.85 0.50 -16.60
C GLY A 56 8.27 -0.96 -16.70
N GLY A 57 7.33 -1.89 -16.59
CA GLY A 57 7.61 -3.33 -16.56
C GLY A 57 6.39 -4.18 -16.81
N VAL A 58 6.52 -5.48 -16.53
CA VAL A 58 5.43 -6.45 -16.69
C VAL A 58 4.34 -6.19 -15.65
N TRP A 59 3.09 -6.27 -16.08
CA TRP A 59 1.91 -6.24 -15.22
C TRP A 59 1.61 -7.64 -14.68
N GLU A 60 1.26 -7.73 -13.40
CA GLU A 60 1.10 -8.99 -12.68
C GLU A 60 -0.03 -8.91 -11.65
N CYS A 61 -0.46 -10.05 -11.15
CA CYS A 61 -1.40 -10.21 -10.03
C CYS A 61 -2.58 -9.23 -10.10
N PRO A 62 -3.42 -9.24 -11.16
CA PRO A 62 -4.58 -8.37 -11.22
C PRO A 62 -5.61 -8.72 -10.16
N ASP A 63 -6.35 -7.73 -9.71
CA ASP A 63 -7.57 -7.92 -8.93
C ASP A 63 -8.65 -6.98 -9.42
N LEU A 64 -9.91 -7.41 -9.39
CA LEU A 64 -11.06 -6.62 -9.81
C LEU A 64 -12.14 -6.71 -8.76
N LEU A 65 -12.51 -5.58 -8.16
CA LEU A 65 -13.46 -5.54 -7.05
C LEU A 65 -14.28 -4.26 -7.04
N GLU A 66 -15.48 -4.33 -6.48
CA GLU A 66 -16.35 -3.18 -6.30
C GLU A 66 -16.23 -2.68 -4.85
N LEU A 67 -15.92 -1.40 -4.66
CA LEU A 67 -15.70 -0.79 -3.35
C LEU A 67 -16.70 0.35 -3.07
N PRO A 68 -17.14 0.49 -1.80
CA PRO A 68 -17.99 1.59 -1.39
C PRO A 68 -17.19 2.91 -1.35
N VAL A 69 -17.83 4.01 -1.72
CA VAL A 69 -17.30 5.37 -1.60
C VAL A 69 -17.73 5.99 -0.29
N GLU A 70 -16.79 6.35 0.56
CA GLU A 70 -16.99 6.91 1.89
C GLU A 70 -17.99 8.08 1.89
N GLY A 71 -18.94 8.07 2.82
CA GLY A 71 -19.92 9.13 2.98
C GLY A 71 -21.04 9.14 1.92
N THR A 72 -21.13 8.10 1.08
CA THR A 72 -22.17 7.96 0.06
C THR A 72 -22.73 6.54 0.01
N GLU A 73 -23.82 6.32 -0.75
CA GLU A 73 -24.32 4.99 -1.08
C GLU A 73 -23.70 4.44 -2.39
N LEU A 74 -22.79 5.17 -2.99
CA LEU A 74 -22.17 4.79 -4.27
C LEU A 74 -21.10 3.75 -4.07
N LYS A 75 -20.92 2.94 -5.10
CA LYS A 75 -19.78 2.04 -5.26
C LYS A 75 -19.13 2.29 -6.60
N LYS A 76 -17.83 2.00 -6.68
CA LYS A 76 -17.08 2.03 -7.94
C LYS A 76 -16.21 0.78 -8.04
N TRP A 77 -15.91 0.42 -9.27
CA TRP A 77 -15.00 -0.68 -9.56
C TRP A 77 -13.55 -0.23 -9.45
N VAL A 78 -12.73 -1.12 -8.92
CA VAL A 78 -11.28 -0.94 -8.81
C VAL A 78 -10.60 -2.10 -9.52
N LEU A 79 -9.71 -1.76 -10.45
CA LEU A 79 -8.79 -2.71 -11.07
C LEU A 79 -7.41 -2.50 -10.46
N VAL A 80 -6.91 -3.50 -9.73
CA VAL A 80 -5.56 -3.51 -9.15
C VAL A 80 -4.60 -4.10 -10.16
N CYS A 81 -3.42 -3.52 -10.24
CA CYS A 81 -2.35 -3.95 -11.12
C CYS A 81 -0.99 -3.82 -10.42
N ASN A 82 -0.30 -4.92 -10.28
CA ASN A 82 1.08 -4.92 -9.81
C ASN A 82 2.03 -4.86 -11.02
N LEU A 83 3.17 -4.21 -10.88
CA LEU A 83 4.14 -4.13 -11.96
C LEU A 83 5.59 -4.21 -11.45
N ASN A 84 6.46 -4.79 -12.27
CA ASN A 84 7.89 -4.89 -12.00
C ASN A 84 8.71 -4.93 -13.30
N PRO A 85 9.71 -4.01 -13.45
CA PRO A 85 9.92 -2.78 -12.69
C PRO A 85 8.88 -1.70 -13.02
N GLY A 86 8.99 -0.51 -12.42
CA GLY A 86 8.16 0.64 -12.77
C GLY A 86 7.54 1.36 -11.58
N GLY A 87 7.85 0.92 -10.36
CA GLY A 87 7.42 1.59 -9.13
C GLY A 87 7.97 3.01 -8.99
N PRO A 88 7.32 3.88 -8.20
CA PRO A 88 7.69 5.29 -8.07
C PRO A 88 9.09 5.50 -7.47
N PHE A 89 9.58 4.52 -6.70
CA PHE A 89 10.93 4.52 -6.10
C PHE A 89 11.83 3.42 -6.68
N GLY A 90 11.47 2.91 -7.87
CA GLY A 90 12.15 1.82 -8.55
C GLY A 90 11.68 0.44 -8.11
N GLY A 91 11.85 -0.53 -9.01
CA GLY A 91 11.45 -1.93 -8.80
C GLY A 91 9.95 -2.14 -8.79
N SER A 92 9.50 -2.98 -7.87
CA SER A 92 8.12 -3.45 -7.80
C SER A 92 7.18 -2.44 -7.14
N ALA A 93 5.92 -2.36 -7.58
CA ALA A 93 4.89 -1.56 -6.94
C ALA A 93 3.48 -2.05 -7.30
N THR A 94 2.47 -1.56 -6.58
CA THR A 94 1.05 -1.80 -6.85
C THR A 94 0.38 -0.49 -7.26
N GLN A 95 -0.07 -0.41 -8.51
CA GLN A 95 -0.96 0.65 -8.99
C GLN A 95 -2.41 0.17 -9.02
N TYR A 96 -3.35 1.11 -9.10
CA TYR A 96 -4.76 0.79 -9.25
C TYR A 96 -5.48 1.83 -10.12
N PHE A 97 -6.61 1.41 -10.64
CA PHE A 97 -7.51 2.24 -11.44
C PHE A 97 -8.90 2.21 -10.82
N VAL A 98 -9.57 3.35 -10.78
CA VAL A 98 -10.96 3.49 -10.30
C VAL A 98 -11.84 3.82 -11.49
N GLY A 99 -13.03 3.21 -11.57
CA GLY A 99 -13.91 3.47 -12.67
C GLY A 99 -15.19 2.67 -12.65
N THR A 100 -15.68 2.35 -13.84
CA THR A 100 -16.88 1.55 -14.05
C THR A 100 -16.54 0.23 -14.73
N PHE A 101 -17.34 -0.80 -14.47
CA PHE A 101 -17.23 -2.10 -15.12
C PHE A 101 -18.64 -2.64 -15.42
N ASP A 102 -18.88 -3.06 -16.65
CA ASP A 102 -20.18 -3.52 -17.13
C ASP A 102 -20.27 -5.06 -17.27
N GLY A 103 -19.28 -5.77 -16.74
CA GLY A 103 -19.16 -7.22 -16.90
C GLY A 103 -18.39 -7.63 -18.16
N LYS A 104 -17.92 -6.66 -18.97
CA LYS A 104 -17.13 -6.89 -20.18
C LYS A 104 -15.93 -5.97 -20.27
N ARG A 105 -16.12 -4.68 -19.95
CA ARG A 105 -15.13 -3.63 -20.12
C ARG A 105 -14.98 -2.80 -18.87
N PHE A 106 -13.74 -2.60 -18.45
CA PHE A 106 -13.37 -1.63 -17.42
C PHE A 106 -13.05 -0.28 -18.09
N VAL A 107 -13.62 0.80 -17.54
CA VAL A 107 -13.36 2.18 -17.98
C VAL A 107 -12.81 2.97 -16.81
N ASN A 108 -11.54 3.36 -16.90
CA ASN A 108 -10.87 4.20 -15.91
C ASN A 108 -11.41 5.63 -15.96
N GLU A 109 -11.76 6.20 -14.83
CA GLU A 109 -12.29 7.58 -14.74
C GLU A 109 -11.18 8.64 -14.73
N SER A 110 -9.92 8.25 -14.47
CA SER A 110 -8.77 9.16 -14.33
C SER A 110 -7.56 8.68 -15.16
N PRO A 111 -7.66 8.60 -16.49
CA PRO A 111 -6.62 7.99 -17.32
C PRO A 111 -5.27 8.74 -17.29
N ALA A 112 -5.28 10.04 -16.95
CA ALA A 112 -4.08 10.86 -16.86
C ALA A 112 -3.33 10.73 -15.51
N VAL A 113 -3.91 10.03 -14.52
CA VAL A 113 -3.36 9.97 -13.16
C VAL A 113 -2.96 8.53 -12.82
N THR A 114 -1.69 8.33 -12.51
CA THR A 114 -1.23 7.06 -11.93
C THR A 114 -1.47 7.07 -10.43
N LYS A 115 -2.23 6.10 -9.93
CA LYS A 115 -2.57 5.96 -8.50
C LYS A 115 -1.86 4.76 -7.91
N TRP A 116 -1.15 4.97 -6.80
CA TRP A 116 -0.39 3.94 -6.09
C TRP A 116 -1.10 3.52 -4.81
N MET A 117 -1.18 2.20 -4.56
CA MET A 117 -1.83 1.68 -3.37
C MET A 117 -0.97 1.84 -2.12
N ASP A 118 0.33 1.89 -2.30
CA ASP A 118 1.32 2.09 -1.24
C ASP A 118 2.47 2.96 -1.78
N TRP A 119 2.94 3.88 -0.99
CA TRP A 119 4.02 4.82 -1.33
C TRP A 119 5.36 4.42 -0.72
N GLY A 120 5.45 3.23 -0.14
CA GLY A 120 6.72 2.62 0.24
C GLY A 120 7.37 1.87 -0.91
N LYS A 121 8.53 1.32 -0.64
CA LYS A 121 9.29 0.55 -1.63
C LYS A 121 9.02 -0.95 -1.55
N ASP A 122 8.36 -1.43 -0.49
CA ASP A 122 8.20 -2.85 -0.21
C ASP A 122 6.73 -3.29 -0.09
N HIS A 123 5.95 -3.00 -1.13
CA HIS A 123 4.55 -3.41 -1.22
C HIS A 123 4.22 -3.86 -2.64
N TYR A 124 4.08 -5.18 -2.84
CA TYR A 124 3.93 -5.79 -4.15
C TYR A 124 3.03 -7.01 -4.14
N ALA A 125 2.59 -7.44 -5.33
CA ALA A 125 1.74 -8.61 -5.54
C ALA A 125 0.47 -8.59 -4.69
N THR A 126 -0.12 -7.40 -4.54
CA THR A 126 -1.32 -7.16 -3.74
C THR A 126 -2.49 -7.91 -4.33
N VAL A 127 -3.16 -8.69 -3.50
CA VAL A 127 -4.39 -9.43 -3.82
C VAL A 127 -5.40 -9.30 -2.69
N THR A 128 -6.69 -9.49 -3.01
CA THR A 128 -7.76 -9.50 -2.02
C THR A 128 -8.34 -10.89 -1.82
N TRP A 129 -8.81 -11.17 -0.58
CA TRP A 129 -9.60 -12.36 -0.33
C TRP A 129 -10.98 -12.26 -0.97
N SER A 130 -11.40 -13.32 -1.64
CA SER A 130 -12.77 -13.47 -2.10
C SER A 130 -13.70 -13.86 -0.94
N ASN A 131 -14.92 -13.36 -0.95
CA ASN A 131 -15.96 -13.70 0.04
C ASN A 131 -15.57 -13.42 1.50
N ALA A 132 -14.82 -12.34 1.74
CA ALA A 132 -14.53 -11.91 3.09
C ALA A 132 -15.83 -11.58 3.86
N PRO A 133 -15.89 -11.82 5.18
CA PRO A 133 -17.08 -11.58 5.98
C PRO A 133 -17.59 -10.13 5.87
N ALA A 134 -18.91 -9.96 5.91
CA ALA A 134 -19.58 -8.66 5.85
C ALA A 134 -19.31 -7.84 4.57
N GLY A 135 -18.96 -8.50 3.47
CA GLY A 135 -18.67 -7.83 2.20
C GLY A 135 -17.42 -6.95 2.22
N ARG A 136 -16.53 -7.17 3.17
CA ARG A 136 -15.26 -6.44 3.26
C ARG A 136 -14.33 -6.83 2.11
N ALA A 137 -13.55 -5.88 1.66
CA ALA A 137 -12.42 -6.10 0.76
C ALA A 137 -11.13 -6.03 1.59
N ILE A 138 -10.49 -7.17 1.81
CA ILE A 138 -9.28 -7.26 2.62
C ILE A 138 -8.12 -7.62 1.72
N ALA A 139 -7.12 -6.76 1.66
CA ALA A 139 -5.92 -6.92 0.86
C ALA A 139 -4.73 -7.41 1.70
N LEU A 140 -3.85 -8.15 1.05
CA LEU A 140 -2.54 -8.54 1.55
C LEU A 140 -1.52 -8.38 0.42
N ALA A 141 -0.29 -7.95 0.76
CA ALA A 141 0.78 -7.79 -0.20
C ALA A 141 2.05 -8.53 0.24
N TRP A 142 2.88 -8.89 -0.71
CA TRP A 142 4.25 -9.32 -0.43
C TRP A 142 5.09 -8.10 -0.04
N MET A 143 5.70 -8.17 1.12
CA MET A 143 6.54 -7.10 1.66
C MET A 143 7.98 -7.33 1.22
N SER A 144 8.30 -6.91 0.02
CA SER A 144 9.65 -6.86 -0.54
C SER A 144 9.65 -6.12 -1.88
N ASN A 145 10.82 -6.06 -2.53
CA ASN A 145 11.01 -5.46 -3.85
C ASN A 145 11.98 -6.33 -4.65
N TRP A 146 11.65 -6.63 -5.90
CA TRP A 146 12.47 -7.47 -6.76
C TRP A 146 13.87 -6.93 -7.04
N GLN A 147 14.13 -5.65 -6.77
CA GLN A 147 15.48 -5.10 -6.89
C GLN A 147 16.48 -5.73 -5.92
N TYR A 148 16.01 -6.26 -4.76
CA TYR A 148 16.88 -6.79 -3.70
C TYR A 148 16.29 -7.97 -2.91
N ALA A 149 15.15 -8.48 -3.29
CA ALA A 149 14.47 -9.52 -2.52
C ALA A 149 15.32 -10.78 -2.27
N ASN A 150 16.23 -11.09 -3.20
CA ASN A 150 17.13 -12.24 -3.06
C ASN A 150 18.33 -11.99 -2.12
N ASP A 151 18.60 -10.72 -1.81
CA ASP A 151 19.81 -10.30 -1.08
C ASP A 151 19.51 -9.79 0.34
N VAL A 152 18.22 -9.73 0.74
CA VAL A 152 17.85 -9.27 2.09
C VAL A 152 18.58 -10.04 3.18
N PRO A 153 19.04 -9.37 4.27
CA PRO A 153 19.96 -9.95 5.25
C PRO A 153 19.31 -10.94 6.23
N THR A 154 18.02 -11.25 6.08
CA THR A 154 17.33 -12.23 6.90
C THR A 154 17.82 -13.66 6.61
N ARG A 155 18.00 -14.49 7.67
CA ARG A 155 18.57 -15.83 7.55
C ARG A 155 17.55 -16.94 7.72
N GLN A 156 16.59 -16.79 8.63
CA GLN A 156 15.60 -17.80 8.98
C GLN A 156 14.38 -17.78 8.05
N TYR A 157 14.12 -16.67 7.41
CA TYR A 157 13.02 -16.47 6.46
C TYR A 157 13.47 -15.50 5.36
N ARG A 158 12.76 -15.50 4.26
CA ARG A 158 12.98 -14.54 3.18
C ARG A 158 11.64 -14.00 2.74
N SER A 159 11.48 -12.67 2.89
CA SER A 159 10.26 -11.88 2.74
C SER A 159 9.20 -12.09 3.84
N ALA A 160 8.27 -11.17 3.88
CA ALA A 160 7.12 -11.15 4.78
C ALA A 160 5.87 -10.73 4.00
N ASN A 161 4.72 -10.75 4.65
CA ASN A 161 3.51 -10.12 4.14
C ASN A 161 3.27 -8.81 4.89
N SER A 162 2.61 -7.85 4.21
CA SER A 162 2.07 -6.66 4.87
C SER A 162 1.05 -7.02 5.95
N VAL A 163 0.74 -6.10 6.86
CA VAL A 163 -0.48 -6.27 7.65
C VAL A 163 -1.70 -6.33 6.74
N PRO A 164 -2.75 -7.11 7.09
CA PRO A 164 -4.00 -7.12 6.33
C PRO A 164 -4.66 -5.74 6.37
N ARG A 165 -5.22 -5.32 5.23
CA ARG A 165 -5.75 -3.97 5.02
C ARG A 165 -7.16 -4.01 4.46
N ASP A 166 -8.07 -3.30 5.10
CA ASP A 166 -9.41 -3.09 4.56
C ASP A 166 -9.39 -1.96 3.53
N LEU A 167 -10.01 -2.21 2.39
CA LEU A 167 -10.11 -1.27 1.29
C LEU A 167 -11.50 -0.65 1.19
N SER A 168 -11.55 0.64 0.94
CA SER A 168 -12.73 1.41 0.54
C SER A 168 -12.30 2.54 -0.37
N LEU A 169 -13.22 3.42 -0.76
CA LEU A 169 -12.91 4.58 -1.59
C LEU A 169 -13.22 5.87 -0.86
N TYR A 170 -12.49 6.93 -1.19
CA TYR A 170 -12.80 8.30 -0.80
C TYR A 170 -12.62 9.25 -1.99
N THR A 171 -13.26 10.40 -1.94
CA THR A 171 -13.13 11.43 -2.96
C THR A 171 -12.39 12.63 -2.40
N SER A 172 -11.42 13.12 -3.14
CA SER A 172 -10.67 14.33 -2.84
C SER A 172 -10.38 15.14 -4.11
N GLU A 173 -10.60 16.44 -4.08
CA GLU A 173 -10.35 17.36 -5.20
C GLU A 173 -10.97 16.90 -6.55
N GLY A 174 -12.13 16.20 -6.47
CA GLY A 174 -12.83 15.67 -7.65
C GLY A 174 -12.37 14.30 -8.15
N GLU A 175 -11.30 13.76 -7.59
CA GLU A 175 -10.75 12.45 -7.90
C GLU A 175 -11.16 11.40 -6.86
N THR A 176 -11.28 10.15 -7.26
CA THR A 176 -11.57 9.04 -6.34
C THR A 176 -10.31 8.21 -6.10
N TYR A 177 -10.03 7.92 -4.84
CA TYR A 177 -8.84 7.17 -4.40
C TYR A 177 -9.23 5.97 -3.55
N VAL A 178 -8.37 4.95 -3.53
CA VAL A 178 -8.47 3.84 -2.59
C VAL A 178 -8.02 4.30 -1.21
N LYS A 179 -8.87 4.09 -0.21
CA LYS A 179 -8.58 4.23 1.21
C LYS A 179 -8.09 2.89 1.73
N VAL A 180 -6.93 2.89 2.38
CA VAL A 180 -6.24 1.68 2.83
C VAL A 180 -6.08 1.73 4.34
N THR A 181 -6.87 0.96 5.08
CA THR A 181 -6.83 0.96 6.55
C THR A 181 -6.36 -0.39 7.10
N PRO A 182 -5.53 -0.42 8.16
CA PRO A 182 -5.19 -1.67 8.82
C PRO A 182 -6.44 -2.38 9.32
N SER A 183 -6.55 -3.68 9.04
CA SER A 183 -7.73 -4.47 9.44
C SER A 183 -7.95 -4.42 10.95
N PRO A 184 -9.21 -4.30 11.42
CA PRO A 184 -9.52 -4.13 12.84
C PRO A 184 -9.13 -5.34 13.70
N GLU A 185 -8.93 -6.51 13.11
CA GLU A 185 -8.45 -7.70 13.79
C GLU A 185 -7.08 -7.52 14.42
N LEU A 186 -6.25 -6.62 13.89
CA LEU A 186 -4.93 -6.28 14.46
C LEU A 186 -5.02 -5.69 15.86
N LEU A 187 -6.16 -5.08 16.22
CA LEU A 187 -6.39 -4.60 17.60
C LEU A 187 -6.32 -5.72 18.65
N LYS A 188 -6.58 -6.97 18.26
CA LYS A 188 -6.49 -8.13 19.14
C LYS A 188 -5.05 -8.52 19.50
N LEU A 189 -4.08 -8.02 18.73
CA LEU A 189 -2.65 -8.25 18.95
C LEU A 189 -2.05 -7.24 19.92
N ARG A 190 -2.81 -6.18 20.27
CA ARG A 190 -2.36 -5.18 21.25
C ARG A 190 -2.27 -5.78 22.63
N ASP A 191 -1.12 -5.62 23.25
CA ASP A 191 -0.89 -5.92 24.67
C ASP A 191 -1.05 -4.62 25.49
N LYS A 192 -0.12 -4.32 26.36
CA LYS A 192 -0.11 -3.12 27.19
C LYS A 192 0.28 -1.90 26.34
N GLY A 193 -0.44 -0.82 26.50
CA GLY A 193 -0.16 0.46 25.83
C GLY A 193 0.16 1.58 26.80
N SER A 194 1.02 2.49 26.42
CA SER A 194 1.25 3.75 27.09
C SER A 194 0.58 4.88 26.34
N LYS A 195 0.06 5.86 27.05
CA LYS A 195 -0.59 7.02 26.46
C LYS A 195 0.01 8.31 27.01
N LYS A 196 0.45 9.18 26.10
CA LYS A 196 0.82 10.55 26.45
C LYS A 196 -0.33 11.50 26.14
N ARG A 197 -0.62 12.40 27.09
CA ARG A 197 -1.57 13.50 26.84
C ARG A 197 -0.97 14.47 25.81
N ALA A 198 -1.84 15.21 25.12
CA ALA A 198 -1.43 16.26 24.20
C ALA A 198 -0.47 17.26 24.88
N PHE A 199 0.58 17.64 24.18
CA PHE A 199 1.57 18.62 24.62
C PHE A 199 2.03 19.44 23.43
N LYS A 200 2.56 20.63 23.68
CA LYS A 200 3.14 21.48 22.64
C LYS A 200 4.52 20.94 22.27
N VAL A 201 4.75 20.77 20.98
CA VAL A 201 6.05 20.43 20.43
C VAL A 201 6.71 21.73 19.94
N ASP A 202 7.68 22.22 20.69
CA ASP A 202 8.46 23.45 20.42
C ASP A 202 9.98 23.16 20.39
N ARG A 203 10.36 21.90 20.52
CA ARG A 203 11.73 21.36 20.48
C ARG A 203 11.69 19.86 20.30
N THR A 204 12.82 19.20 20.22
CA THR A 204 12.93 17.74 20.25
C THR A 204 12.51 17.18 21.60
N TYR A 205 11.64 16.17 21.60
CA TYR A 205 11.20 15.43 22.76
C TYR A 205 11.53 13.95 22.61
N ASN A 206 12.20 13.39 23.60
CA ASN A 206 12.40 11.96 23.71
C ASN A 206 11.16 11.29 24.30
N LEU A 207 10.65 10.28 23.62
CA LEU A 207 9.45 9.53 23.98
C LEU A 207 9.72 8.07 24.38
N ASP A 208 10.99 7.66 24.53
CA ASP A 208 11.39 6.27 24.85
C ASP A 208 10.67 5.69 26.06
N LYS A 209 10.38 6.52 27.04
CA LYS A 209 9.63 6.10 28.25
C LYS A 209 8.22 5.60 27.97
N LEU A 210 7.68 5.83 26.77
CA LEU A 210 6.40 5.27 26.34
C LEU A 210 6.55 3.83 25.83
N LEU A 211 7.74 3.46 25.41
CA LEU A 211 8.10 2.11 24.97
C LEU A 211 8.67 1.34 26.17
N ASN A 212 7.82 0.94 27.12
CA ASN A 212 8.22 0.37 28.41
C ASN A 212 9.00 -0.95 28.31
N ASP A 213 8.88 -1.67 27.20
CA ASP A 213 9.52 -2.96 26.97
C ASP A 213 9.68 -3.13 25.47
N ASN A 214 10.71 -2.47 24.91
CA ASN A 214 10.90 -2.44 23.48
C ASN A 214 11.46 -3.77 22.97
N SER A 215 10.56 -4.63 22.49
CA SER A 215 10.93 -5.90 21.81
C SER A 215 11.23 -5.70 20.31
N GLY A 216 11.17 -4.48 19.80
CA GLY A 216 11.26 -4.16 18.38
C GLY A 216 9.94 -4.39 17.63
N THR A 217 8.82 -4.60 18.36
CA THR A 217 7.51 -4.81 17.76
C THR A 217 6.48 -4.01 18.52
N TYR A 218 5.95 -2.95 17.90
CA TYR A 218 4.98 -2.06 18.54
C TYR A 218 4.15 -1.28 17.54
N GLU A 219 3.08 -0.70 18.02
CA GLU A 219 2.22 0.20 17.27
C GLU A 219 2.26 1.60 17.86
N ILE A 220 2.31 2.62 17.01
CA ILE A 220 2.21 4.02 17.39
C ILE A 220 0.97 4.63 16.73
N GLU A 221 0.10 5.26 17.51
CA GLU A 221 -0.96 6.13 17.00
C GLU A 221 -0.72 7.56 17.49
N MET A 222 -0.69 8.51 16.57
CA MET A 222 -0.54 9.92 16.90
C MET A 222 -1.48 10.80 16.10
N THR A 223 -1.91 11.89 16.74
CA THR A 223 -2.62 12.99 16.09
C THR A 223 -1.79 14.26 16.30
N ILE A 224 -1.44 14.91 15.22
CA ILE A 224 -0.62 16.10 15.19
C ILE A 224 -1.50 17.27 14.76
N LYS A 225 -1.55 18.33 15.57
CA LYS A 225 -2.24 19.58 15.21
C LYS A 225 -1.21 20.65 14.94
N ASN A 226 -1.10 20.99 13.68
CA ASN A 226 -0.19 22.07 13.24
C ASN A 226 -0.81 23.45 13.48
N LYS A 227 0.05 24.41 13.82
CA LYS A 227 -0.32 25.84 13.87
C LYS A 227 0.45 26.64 12.85
N ASP A 228 1.77 26.51 12.85
CA ASP A 228 2.69 27.39 12.13
C ASP A 228 4.02 26.72 11.71
N ALA A 229 4.14 25.41 11.86
CA ALA A 229 5.33 24.68 11.41
C ALA A 229 5.26 24.33 9.92
N ASP A 230 6.36 24.46 9.20
CA ASP A 230 6.51 24.02 7.81
C ASP A 230 6.82 22.51 7.75
N VAL A 231 7.58 22.00 8.74
CA VAL A 231 7.96 20.59 8.81
C VAL A 231 7.75 20.08 10.24
N ILE A 232 7.19 18.88 10.33
CA ILE A 232 7.02 18.16 11.60
C ILE A 232 7.56 16.76 11.41
N GLY A 233 8.64 16.43 12.13
CA GLY A 233 9.35 15.16 12.01
C GLY A 233 9.38 14.37 13.30
N PHE A 234 9.67 13.09 13.16
CA PHE A 234 9.99 12.17 14.24
C PHE A 234 10.95 11.09 13.74
N GLN A 235 11.69 10.51 14.66
CA GLN A 235 12.70 9.51 14.38
C GLN A 235 12.46 8.27 15.23
N LEU A 236 12.65 7.11 14.63
CA LEU A 236 12.89 5.86 15.32
C LEU A 236 14.38 5.60 15.24
N PHE A 237 15.05 5.46 16.38
CA PHE A 237 16.49 5.26 16.43
C PHE A 237 16.88 4.35 17.58
N ASN A 238 18.03 3.72 17.48
CA ASN A 238 18.58 2.85 18.51
C ASN A 238 19.92 3.36 19.06
N SER A 239 20.50 2.63 20.00
CA SER A 239 21.75 3.01 20.69
C SER A 239 22.97 3.05 19.77
N LYS A 240 22.91 2.42 18.59
CA LYS A 240 23.99 2.38 17.60
C LYS A 240 23.92 3.51 16.58
N GLY A 241 22.90 4.37 16.67
CA GLY A 241 22.71 5.45 15.72
C GLY A 241 22.10 4.99 14.39
N GLU A 242 21.52 3.80 14.35
CA GLU A 242 20.68 3.37 13.24
C GLU A 242 19.33 4.07 13.41
N GLU A 243 18.80 4.63 12.32
CA GLU A 243 17.61 5.48 12.39
C GLU A 243 16.72 5.39 11.16
N VAL A 244 15.44 5.63 11.36
CA VAL A 244 14.47 5.96 10.31
C VAL A 244 13.87 7.31 10.62
N GLU A 245 14.05 8.26 9.73
CA GLU A 245 13.43 9.58 9.82
C GLU A 245 12.09 9.58 9.09
N MET A 246 11.09 10.20 9.72
CA MET A 246 9.78 10.40 9.12
C MET A 246 9.34 11.84 9.36
N TYR A 247 8.80 12.49 8.33
CA TYR A 247 8.32 13.85 8.48
C TYR A 247 7.22 14.23 7.51
N TYR A 248 6.34 15.10 7.97
CA TYR A 248 5.43 15.86 7.14
C TYR A 248 6.09 17.15 6.69
N ASN A 249 6.18 17.38 5.39
CA ASN A 249 6.45 18.69 4.81
C ASN A 249 5.10 19.30 4.41
N LEU A 250 4.67 20.29 5.17
CA LEU A 250 3.33 20.86 5.03
C LEU A 250 3.23 21.86 3.86
N ALA A 251 4.36 22.49 3.51
CA ALA A 251 4.45 23.35 2.34
C ALA A 251 4.31 22.57 1.04
N GLU A 252 4.98 21.41 0.97
CA GLU A 252 4.94 20.52 -0.20
C GLU A 252 3.78 19.52 -0.16
N LYS A 253 3.05 19.44 0.96
CA LYS A 253 1.98 18.48 1.21
C LYS A 253 2.46 17.02 0.99
N THR A 254 3.55 16.66 1.66
CA THR A 254 4.14 15.32 1.56
C THR A 254 4.40 14.71 2.93
N PHE A 255 4.39 13.38 2.99
CA PHE A 255 4.94 12.58 4.07
C PHE A 255 6.13 11.80 3.54
N THR A 256 7.26 11.91 4.22
CA THR A 256 8.52 11.27 3.83
C THR A 256 8.93 10.26 4.88
N MET A 257 9.47 9.12 4.43
CA MET A 257 10.20 8.16 5.25
C MET A 257 11.58 7.91 4.64
N ASP A 258 12.61 8.21 5.41
CA ASP A 258 14.01 7.97 5.06
C ASP A 258 14.53 6.77 5.84
N ARG A 259 14.85 5.68 5.14
CA ARG A 259 15.45 4.47 5.71
C ARG A 259 16.92 4.27 5.37
N THR A 260 17.58 5.29 4.84
CA THR A 260 18.97 5.19 4.36
C THR A 260 19.97 4.81 5.46
N LYS A 261 19.59 4.98 6.73
CA LYS A 261 20.39 4.62 7.90
C LYS A 261 19.69 3.59 8.81
N SER A 262 18.79 2.79 8.29
CA SER A 262 17.93 1.89 9.08
C SER A 262 18.59 0.56 9.50
N GLY A 263 19.91 0.52 9.64
CA GLY A 263 20.71 -0.64 10.03
C GLY A 263 21.49 -1.24 8.87
N GLU A 264 21.38 -2.55 8.64
CA GLU A 264 22.07 -3.19 7.53
C GLU A 264 21.41 -2.79 6.19
N VAL A 265 22.05 -1.88 5.50
CA VAL A 265 21.59 -1.31 4.23
C VAL A 265 22.54 -1.60 3.06
N SER A 266 23.71 -2.19 3.35
CA SER A 266 24.80 -2.35 2.38
C SER A 266 24.65 -3.58 1.47
N PHE A 267 23.72 -4.47 1.77
CA PHE A 267 23.49 -5.70 1.01
C PHE A 267 23.00 -5.46 -0.43
N SER A 268 22.43 -4.30 -0.72
CA SER A 268 22.06 -3.87 -2.06
C SER A 268 22.14 -2.36 -2.20
N LYS A 269 22.69 -1.86 -3.31
CA LYS A 269 22.70 -0.44 -3.66
C LYS A 269 21.31 0.16 -3.85
N ASP A 270 20.32 -0.68 -4.17
CA ASP A 270 18.94 -0.28 -4.43
C ASP A 270 18.08 -0.27 -3.16
N PHE A 271 18.61 -0.78 -2.03
CA PHE A 271 17.87 -0.84 -0.77
C PHE A 271 17.75 0.51 -0.05
N PRO A 272 18.83 1.32 0.15
CA PRO A 272 18.70 2.62 0.78
C PRO A 272 17.73 3.50 -0.02
N ALA A 273 16.73 4.04 0.63
CA ALA A 273 15.70 4.80 -0.06
C ALA A 273 15.07 5.88 0.83
N VAL A 274 14.67 6.96 0.18
CA VAL A 274 13.74 7.95 0.71
C VAL A 274 12.44 7.80 -0.07
N THR A 275 11.35 7.50 0.61
CA THR A 275 10.02 7.34 0.01
C THR A 275 9.12 8.49 0.41
N VAL A 276 8.28 8.95 -0.52
CA VAL A 276 7.47 10.16 -0.36
C VAL A 276 6.04 9.89 -0.80
N ALA A 277 5.08 10.14 0.08
CA ALA A 277 3.65 10.07 -0.21
C ALA A 277 3.06 11.48 -0.33
N PRO A 278 2.16 11.75 -1.27
CA PRO A 278 1.36 12.95 -1.24
C PRO A 278 0.40 12.90 -0.05
N VAL A 279 0.19 14.04 0.60
CA VAL A 279 -0.72 14.18 1.74
C VAL A 279 -1.70 15.29 1.48
N GLU A 280 -2.97 15.06 1.72
CA GLU A 280 -3.94 16.15 1.69
C GLU A 280 -3.59 17.21 2.73
N GLY A 281 -3.68 18.46 2.33
CA GLY A 281 -3.43 19.60 3.22
C GLY A 281 -4.46 19.67 4.35
N GLY A 282 -4.01 20.10 5.52
CA GLY A 282 -4.87 20.29 6.68
C GLY A 282 -4.06 20.64 7.92
N ASN A 283 -4.75 21.13 8.96
CA ASN A 283 -4.11 21.48 10.23
C ASN A 283 -4.03 20.30 11.21
N GLU A 284 -4.64 19.18 10.87
CA GLU A 284 -4.62 17.97 11.67
C GLU A 284 -4.16 16.79 10.80
N MET A 285 -3.13 16.09 11.25
CA MET A 285 -2.60 14.90 10.62
C MET A 285 -2.68 13.75 11.60
N LYS A 286 -3.16 12.62 11.13
CA LYS A 286 -3.20 11.38 11.90
C LYS A 286 -2.19 10.41 11.29
N LEU A 287 -1.45 9.74 12.14
CA LEU A 287 -0.51 8.72 11.72
C LEU A 287 -0.63 7.49 12.61
N ARG A 288 -0.65 6.34 11.98
CA ARG A 288 -0.60 5.04 12.62
C ARG A 288 0.55 4.26 12.03
N LEU A 289 1.48 3.81 12.87
CA LEU A 289 2.65 3.04 12.47
C LEU A 289 2.56 1.64 13.07
N PHE A 290 2.87 0.65 12.25
CA PHE A 290 3.22 -0.70 12.72
C PHE A 290 4.72 -0.85 12.52
N VAL A 291 5.43 -1.02 13.62
CA VAL A 291 6.88 -1.27 13.62
C VAL A 291 7.09 -2.72 14.01
N ASP A 292 7.80 -3.45 13.17
CA ASP A 292 8.25 -4.80 13.43
C ASP A 292 9.77 -4.86 13.27
N LYS A 293 10.38 -5.96 13.63
CA LYS A 293 11.84 -6.17 13.63
C LYS A 293 12.51 -5.88 12.29
N SER A 294 11.77 -5.99 11.20
CA SER A 294 12.30 -5.80 9.84
C SER A 294 11.41 -4.94 8.94
N SER A 295 10.44 -4.20 9.50
CA SER A 295 9.54 -3.38 8.68
C SER A 295 8.89 -2.24 9.46
N ILE A 296 8.52 -1.20 8.70
CA ILE A 296 7.65 -0.12 9.17
C ILE A 296 6.54 0.05 8.14
N GLU A 297 5.29 -0.04 8.59
CA GLU A 297 4.11 0.27 7.80
C GLU A 297 3.42 1.50 8.39
N ALA A 298 3.38 2.59 7.61
CA ALA A 298 2.74 3.84 7.98
C ALA A 298 1.39 4.01 7.27
N PHE A 299 0.37 4.43 8.03
CA PHE A 299 -0.97 4.74 7.54
C PHE A 299 -1.33 6.15 7.98
N GLY A 300 -1.51 7.05 7.02
CA GLY A 300 -1.81 8.45 7.33
C GLY A 300 -3.25 8.83 7.04
N ASN A 301 -3.75 9.78 7.84
CA ASN A 301 -5.05 10.41 7.67
C ASN A 301 -6.20 9.40 7.47
N ASP A 302 -6.29 8.45 8.42
CA ASP A 302 -7.28 7.38 8.41
C ASP A 302 -7.22 6.50 7.15
N GLY A 303 -6.01 6.27 6.59
CA GLY A 303 -5.77 5.40 5.43
C GLY A 303 -5.81 6.08 4.07
N ARG A 304 -5.71 7.41 4.02
CA ARG A 304 -5.61 8.16 2.75
C ARG A 304 -4.26 8.01 2.07
N PHE A 305 -3.23 7.60 2.80
CA PHE A 305 -2.02 7.03 2.23
C PHE A 305 -1.53 5.87 3.10
N ALA A 306 -0.80 4.95 2.48
CA ALA A 306 -0.04 3.90 3.13
C ALA A 306 1.41 3.93 2.60
N MET A 307 2.38 3.54 3.44
CA MET A 307 3.78 3.49 3.09
C MET A 307 4.46 2.33 3.82
N THR A 308 4.95 1.36 3.07
CA THR A 308 5.56 0.13 3.58
C THR A 308 7.03 0.08 3.20
N ASN A 309 7.90 0.01 4.20
CA ASN A 309 9.34 -0.10 3.99
C ASN A 309 9.94 -1.18 4.90
N LEU A 310 10.77 -2.04 4.32
CA LEU A 310 11.67 -2.91 5.08
C LEU A 310 12.76 -2.08 5.75
N VAL A 311 13.18 -2.52 6.93
CA VAL A 311 14.30 -1.98 7.71
C VAL A 311 15.05 -3.15 8.33
N PHE A 312 16.34 -3.00 8.60
CA PHE A 312 17.12 -4.09 9.20
C PHE A 312 18.03 -3.57 10.31
N PRO A 313 17.46 -3.01 11.40
CA PRO A 313 18.24 -2.55 12.53
C PRO A 313 18.93 -3.74 13.20
N SER A 314 20.14 -3.51 13.73
CA SER A 314 20.93 -4.53 14.41
C SER A 314 20.47 -4.81 15.85
N GLU A 315 19.68 -3.86 16.40
CA GLU A 315 18.99 -3.95 17.71
C GLU A 315 17.70 -3.15 17.67
N PRO A 316 16.75 -3.43 18.58
CA PRO A 316 15.47 -2.70 18.65
C PRO A 316 15.61 -1.22 18.89
#